data_4ac18545ca60b35015a0cc7396fa96e7
#
_entry.id   4ac18545ca60b35015a0cc7396fa96e7
#
_cell.length_a   1.000
_cell.length_b   1.000
_cell.length_c   1.000
_cell.angle_alpha   90.00
_cell.angle_beta   90.00
_cell.angle_gamma   90.00
#
_symmetry.space_group_name_H-M   'P 1'
#
loop_
_entity.id
_entity.type
_entity.pdbx_description
1 polymer ?
#
loop_
_entity_poly.entity_id
_entity_poly.type
_entity_poly.pdbx_seq_one_letter_code
_entity_poly.pdbx_strand_id
1 'polypeptide(L)'
;MKALNISIFSLLSSFILFNVAALIIILNRNKTTFIIKHGINLLLLSSLLAFIRLILPIDLYNAKIIDIHRIYKPLKYFLVLKIGNQLFIYQFLLLLWGIGTVAFLFYYLSSSILEIYKLNHLNCIPCPTLETLYSNYMHPKVIIKISPEVDVPKVWGFYKCHIYFPNYMLSPDEWKFILAHEVQHIKLHDTFIKMLLLFLIALFWWNPIMYTLRKNIDQMLELRCDSKLAQNYSLEMQNKYLETILKVLRERNTSSLTISKKNLTASFVNHSAYSLTRQRFEMILNTKKLNKNRTFLCYCITVLLFVSSYFIILQPDEKMTTEPGPTLILHTSPNEYKLYINGTFSKNLTPNEVHSKKYSKYEIIEGSN
;
A
#
# COMPACT_ATOMS: atom_id res chain seq x y z
N MET A 1 -20.13 -22.84 -12.92
CA MET A 1 -19.23 -21.75 -12.48
C MET A 1 -18.45 -22.25 -11.27
N LYS A 2 -17.14 -22.56 -11.41
CA LYS A 2 -16.32 -22.95 -10.27
C LYS A 2 -16.05 -21.71 -9.44
N ALA A 3 -16.38 -21.77 -8.15
CA ALA A 3 -16.38 -20.61 -7.25
C ALA A 3 -14.97 -20.04 -7.08
N LEU A 4 -14.89 -18.69 -7.11
CA LEU A 4 -13.75 -17.94 -6.63
C LEU A 4 -13.63 -18.21 -5.12
N ASN A 5 -12.54 -18.78 -4.68
CA ASN A 5 -12.33 -19.08 -3.26
C ASN A 5 -11.40 -18.05 -2.65
N ILE A 6 -11.77 -17.56 -1.47
CA ILE A 6 -10.89 -16.75 -0.62
C ILE A 6 -10.40 -17.68 0.49
N SER A 7 -9.10 -17.92 0.53
CA SER A 7 -8.43 -18.72 1.54
C SER A 7 -7.50 -17.87 2.41
N ILE A 8 -7.07 -18.39 3.56
CA ILE A 8 -6.03 -17.73 4.38
C ILE A 8 -4.73 -17.62 3.58
N PHE A 9 -4.46 -18.58 2.69
CA PHE A 9 -3.28 -18.57 1.82
C PHE A 9 -3.36 -17.52 0.73
N SER A 10 -4.57 -17.23 0.22
CA SER A 10 -4.77 -16.12 -0.72
C SER A 10 -4.53 -14.76 -0.07
N LEU A 11 -4.95 -14.58 1.19
CA LEU A 11 -4.65 -13.38 1.98
C LEU A 11 -3.13 -13.23 2.20
N LEU A 12 -2.44 -14.30 2.61
CA LEU A 12 -0.99 -14.29 2.80
C LEU A 12 -0.26 -13.96 1.50
N SER A 13 -0.63 -14.61 0.40
CA SER A 13 -0.05 -14.37 -0.93
C SER A 13 -0.24 -12.94 -1.37
N SER A 14 -1.46 -12.39 -1.20
CA SER A 14 -1.77 -11.00 -1.54
C SER A 14 -0.95 -10.01 -0.73
N PHE A 15 -0.79 -10.27 0.57
CA PHE A 15 0.02 -9.44 1.45
C PHE A 15 1.50 -9.44 1.06
N ILE A 16 2.08 -10.59 0.77
CA ILE A 16 3.49 -10.71 0.36
C ILE A 16 3.70 -10.02 -0.99
N LEU A 17 2.85 -10.30 -1.98
CA LEU A 17 2.93 -9.69 -3.31
C LEU A 17 2.75 -8.18 -3.26
N PHE A 18 1.84 -7.67 -2.42
CA PHE A 18 1.68 -6.25 -2.16
C PHE A 18 2.98 -5.62 -1.64
N ASN A 19 3.61 -6.22 -0.63
CA ASN A 19 4.85 -5.67 -0.06
C ASN A 19 6.00 -5.67 -1.08
N VAL A 20 6.13 -6.71 -1.90
CA VAL A 20 7.11 -6.76 -2.99
C VAL A 20 6.83 -5.66 -4.02
N ALA A 21 5.58 -5.51 -4.46
CA ALA A 21 5.18 -4.45 -5.39
C ALA A 21 5.45 -3.06 -4.81
N ALA A 22 5.09 -2.82 -3.54
CA ALA A 22 5.33 -1.57 -2.84
C ALA A 22 6.83 -1.21 -2.79
N LEU A 23 7.70 -2.18 -2.49
CA LEU A 23 9.16 -1.97 -2.51
C LEU A 23 9.66 -1.59 -3.91
N ILE A 24 9.20 -2.28 -4.96
CA ILE A 24 9.55 -1.95 -6.35
C ILE A 24 9.11 -0.53 -6.71
N ILE A 25 7.90 -0.12 -6.30
CA ILE A 25 7.37 1.22 -6.52
C ILE A 25 8.24 2.27 -5.82
N ILE A 26 8.56 2.06 -4.53
CA ILE A 26 9.41 2.97 -3.73
C ILE A 26 10.80 3.14 -4.36
N LEU A 27 11.42 2.05 -4.78
CA LEU A 27 12.74 2.07 -5.40
C LEU A 27 12.74 2.83 -6.74
N ASN A 28 11.72 2.63 -7.57
CA ASN A 28 11.60 3.32 -8.87
C ASN A 28 11.18 4.78 -8.74
N ARG A 29 10.36 5.11 -7.73
CA ARG A 29 9.95 6.49 -7.44
C ARG A 29 11.16 7.36 -7.08
N ASN A 30 12.15 6.82 -6.37
CA ASN A 30 13.36 7.56 -6.00
C ASN A 30 14.28 7.87 -7.21
N LYS A 31 14.04 7.24 -8.37
CA LYS A 31 14.81 7.45 -9.59
C LYS A 31 14.11 8.47 -10.49
N THR A 32 14.54 9.74 -10.46
CA THR A 32 13.97 10.80 -11.33
C THR A 32 14.02 10.41 -12.82
N THR A 33 15.10 9.77 -13.25
CA THR A 33 15.25 9.30 -14.64
C THR A 33 14.17 8.30 -15.05
N PHE A 34 13.71 7.44 -14.12
CA PHE A 34 12.60 6.51 -14.36
C PHE A 34 11.29 7.27 -14.59
N ILE A 35 10.99 8.25 -13.72
CA ILE A 35 9.77 9.04 -13.78
C ILE A 35 9.73 9.89 -15.06
N ILE A 36 10.86 10.52 -15.45
CA ILE A 36 10.95 11.30 -16.68
C ILE A 36 10.71 10.43 -17.92
N LYS A 37 11.23 9.19 -17.93
CA LYS A 37 11.10 8.27 -19.07
C LYS A 37 9.73 7.63 -19.22
N HIS A 38 9.10 7.26 -18.11
CA HIS A 38 7.87 6.44 -18.09
C HIS A 38 6.64 7.18 -17.57
N GLY A 39 6.82 8.33 -16.94
CA GLY A 39 5.76 9.12 -16.35
C GLY A 39 5.39 8.69 -14.93
N ILE A 40 4.92 9.65 -14.14
CA ILE A 40 4.50 9.44 -12.75
C ILE A 40 3.22 8.60 -12.65
N ASN A 41 2.33 8.69 -13.66
CA ASN A 41 1.06 7.98 -13.67
C ASN A 41 1.24 6.45 -13.69
N LEU A 42 2.35 5.94 -14.25
CA LEU A 42 2.68 4.51 -14.22
C LEU A 42 2.86 4.01 -12.78
N LEU A 43 3.59 4.76 -11.95
CA LEU A 43 3.80 4.40 -10.54
C LEU A 43 2.52 4.52 -9.73
N LEU A 44 1.68 5.52 -9.99
CA LEU A 44 0.36 5.66 -9.36
C LEU A 44 -0.57 4.50 -9.74
N LEU A 45 -0.59 4.10 -11.03
CA LEU A 45 -1.34 2.92 -11.45
C LEU A 45 -0.81 1.64 -10.79
N SER A 46 0.51 1.46 -10.75
CA SER A 46 1.13 0.31 -10.07
C SER A 46 0.73 0.25 -8.59
N SER A 47 0.69 1.41 -7.91
CA SER A 47 0.25 1.51 -6.52
C SER A 47 -1.23 1.14 -6.36
N LEU A 48 -2.10 1.62 -7.25
CA LEU A 48 -3.52 1.29 -7.27
C LEU A 48 -3.74 -0.22 -7.45
N LEU A 49 -3.06 -0.83 -8.43
CA LEU A 49 -3.16 -2.26 -8.71
C LEU A 49 -2.64 -3.09 -7.53
N ALA A 50 -1.56 -2.67 -6.87
CA ALA A 50 -1.06 -3.32 -5.67
C ALA A 50 -2.09 -3.29 -4.52
N PHE A 51 -2.77 -2.16 -4.30
CA PHE A 51 -3.86 -2.07 -3.32
C PHE A 51 -5.06 -2.93 -3.70
N ILE A 52 -5.45 -2.96 -4.98
CA ILE A 52 -6.54 -3.83 -5.45
C ILE A 52 -6.19 -5.30 -5.16
N ARG A 53 -4.94 -5.74 -5.41
CA ARG A 53 -4.49 -7.10 -5.10
C ARG A 53 -4.55 -7.41 -3.60
N LEU A 54 -4.24 -6.42 -2.75
CA LEU A 54 -4.30 -6.56 -1.29
C LEU A 54 -5.75 -6.69 -0.78
N ILE A 55 -6.67 -5.88 -1.33
CA ILE A 55 -8.08 -5.84 -0.90
C ILE A 55 -8.88 -7.03 -1.47
N LEU A 56 -8.52 -7.49 -2.68
CA LEU A 56 -9.19 -8.60 -3.37
C LEU A 56 -8.27 -9.84 -3.41
N PRO A 57 -8.13 -10.56 -2.29
CA PRO A 57 -7.30 -11.77 -2.21
C PRO A 57 -8.05 -12.98 -2.79
N ILE A 58 -8.28 -12.97 -4.08
CA ILE A 58 -9.03 -14.02 -4.79
C ILE A 58 -8.05 -15.06 -5.33
N ASP A 59 -8.39 -16.34 -5.21
CA ASP A 59 -7.64 -17.42 -5.80
C ASP A 59 -8.30 -17.88 -7.10
N LEU A 60 -7.50 -17.95 -8.16
CA LEU A 60 -7.94 -18.56 -9.42
C LEU A 60 -7.75 -20.07 -9.37
N TYR A 61 -8.71 -20.80 -9.91
CA TYR A 61 -8.71 -22.29 -9.90
C TYR A 61 -7.43 -22.93 -10.45
N ASN A 62 -6.79 -22.31 -11.42
CA ASN A 62 -5.56 -22.80 -12.06
C ASN A 62 -4.30 -22.14 -11.50
N ALA A 63 -4.36 -21.56 -10.30
CA ALA A 63 -3.20 -20.91 -9.73
C ALA A 63 -2.10 -21.92 -9.39
N LYS A 64 -0.86 -21.57 -9.72
CA LYS A 64 0.31 -22.38 -9.40
C LYS A 64 0.62 -22.24 -7.91
N ILE A 65 0.64 -23.37 -7.23
CA ILE A 65 1.01 -23.45 -5.82
C ILE A 65 2.54 -23.36 -5.73
N ILE A 66 3.02 -22.39 -4.93
CA ILE A 66 4.41 -22.34 -4.49
C ILE A 66 4.43 -22.93 -3.08
N ASP A 67 5.12 -24.05 -2.92
CA ASP A 67 5.21 -24.74 -1.63
C ASP A 67 5.98 -23.92 -0.59
N ILE A 68 5.30 -23.62 0.53
CA ILE A 68 5.85 -22.93 1.69
C ILE A 68 5.86 -23.80 2.95
N HIS A 69 5.78 -25.13 2.79
CA HIS A 69 5.66 -26.07 3.91
C HIS A 69 6.72 -25.84 4.99
N ARG A 70 7.97 -25.60 4.60
CA ARG A 70 9.09 -25.37 5.53
C ARG A 70 8.89 -24.19 6.46
N ILE A 71 8.23 -23.12 5.97
CA ILE A 71 7.95 -21.91 6.75
C ILE A 71 6.61 -22.04 7.47
N TYR A 72 5.64 -22.65 6.82
CA TYR A 72 4.27 -22.78 7.34
C TYR A 72 4.19 -23.70 8.57
N LYS A 73 4.87 -24.85 8.57
CA LYS A 73 4.81 -25.82 9.66
C LYS A 73 5.21 -25.22 11.03
N PRO A 74 6.39 -24.58 11.19
CA PRO A 74 6.75 -23.95 12.45
C PRO A 74 5.86 -22.74 12.81
N LEU A 75 5.42 -21.97 11.80
CA LEU A 75 4.52 -20.84 12.02
C LEU A 75 3.15 -21.30 12.53
N LYS A 76 2.56 -22.32 11.92
CA LYS A 76 1.31 -22.94 12.38
C LYS A 76 1.42 -23.44 13.81
N TYR A 77 2.51 -24.16 14.12
CA TYR A 77 2.76 -24.66 15.47
C TYR A 77 2.79 -23.50 16.48
N PHE A 78 3.53 -22.43 16.18
CA PHE A 78 3.59 -21.23 17.02
C PHE A 78 2.21 -20.59 17.21
N LEU A 79 1.44 -20.40 16.14
CA LEU A 79 0.14 -19.73 16.18
C LEU A 79 -0.92 -20.49 16.99
N VAL A 80 -0.81 -21.83 17.05
CA VAL A 80 -1.75 -22.70 17.77
C VAL A 80 -1.33 -22.93 19.23
N LEU A 81 -0.17 -22.42 19.67
CA LEU A 81 0.20 -22.46 21.08
C LEU A 81 -0.83 -21.70 21.94
N LYS A 82 -1.14 -22.25 23.11
CA LYS A 82 -2.08 -21.64 24.06
C LYS A 82 -1.37 -20.63 24.95
N ILE A 83 -1.98 -19.46 25.11
CA ILE A 83 -1.63 -18.47 26.11
C ILE A 83 -2.57 -18.70 27.30
N GLY A 84 -2.06 -19.24 28.40
CA GLY A 84 -2.90 -19.64 29.54
C GLY A 84 -3.85 -20.79 29.16
N ASN A 85 -5.04 -20.83 29.78
CA ASN A 85 -5.95 -21.97 29.65
C ASN A 85 -6.97 -21.86 28.49
N GLN A 86 -7.14 -20.70 27.85
CA GLN A 86 -8.28 -20.49 26.95
C GLN A 86 -7.98 -19.83 25.60
N LEU A 87 -6.85 -19.11 25.41
CA LEU A 87 -6.59 -18.35 24.20
C LEU A 87 -5.41 -18.91 23.42
N PHE A 88 -5.59 -19.05 22.11
CA PHE A 88 -4.49 -19.33 21.18
C PHE A 88 -3.76 -18.03 20.77
N ILE A 89 -2.48 -18.12 20.43
CA ILE A 89 -1.68 -16.96 19.98
C ILE A 89 -2.35 -16.24 18.80
N TYR A 90 -2.89 -16.98 17.82
CA TYR A 90 -3.55 -16.32 16.67
C TYR A 90 -4.79 -15.52 17.08
N GLN A 91 -5.56 -15.95 18.08
CA GLN A 91 -6.71 -15.19 18.59
C GLN A 91 -6.26 -13.91 19.29
N PHE A 92 -5.19 -14.00 20.10
CA PHE A 92 -4.60 -12.81 20.72
C PHE A 92 -4.11 -11.80 19.69
N LEU A 93 -3.41 -12.27 18.63
CA LEU A 93 -2.94 -11.39 17.55
C LEU A 93 -4.09 -10.75 16.77
N LEU A 94 -5.19 -11.48 16.53
CA LEU A 94 -6.39 -10.92 15.90
C LEU A 94 -7.07 -9.85 16.77
N LEU A 95 -7.17 -10.08 18.08
CA LEU A 95 -7.68 -9.08 19.02
C LEU A 95 -6.79 -7.83 19.02
N LEU A 96 -5.48 -8.00 19.11
CA LEU A 96 -4.52 -6.90 19.06
C LEU A 96 -4.63 -6.11 17.75
N TRP A 97 -4.75 -6.81 16.61
CA TRP A 97 -4.98 -6.18 15.32
C TRP A 97 -6.29 -5.39 15.28
N GLY A 98 -7.39 -5.95 15.77
CA GLY A 98 -8.69 -5.28 15.81
C GLY A 98 -8.67 -4.02 16.68
N ILE A 99 -8.13 -4.11 17.92
CA ILE A 99 -8.00 -2.98 18.84
C ILE A 99 -7.11 -1.89 18.22
N GLY A 100 -5.96 -2.27 17.65
CA GLY A 100 -5.07 -1.34 16.97
C GLY A 100 -5.75 -0.64 15.80
N THR A 101 -6.47 -1.38 14.95
CA THR A 101 -7.23 -0.81 13.82
C THR A 101 -8.25 0.22 14.28
N VAL A 102 -9.06 -0.11 15.30
CA VAL A 102 -10.05 0.82 15.86
C VAL A 102 -9.38 2.07 16.44
N ALA A 103 -8.29 1.89 17.20
CA ALA A 103 -7.53 3.00 17.77
C ALA A 103 -6.95 3.93 16.69
N PHE A 104 -6.35 3.39 15.63
CA PHE A 104 -5.83 4.19 14.51
C PHE A 104 -6.94 4.88 13.71
N LEU A 105 -8.06 4.20 13.45
CA LEU A 105 -9.22 4.83 12.81
C LEU A 105 -9.75 6.00 13.63
N PHE A 106 -9.92 5.79 14.94
CA PHE A 106 -10.36 6.85 15.85
C PHE A 106 -9.38 8.02 15.86
N TYR A 107 -8.09 7.75 15.93
CA TYR A 107 -7.04 8.78 15.89
C TYR A 107 -7.10 9.61 14.59
N TYR A 108 -7.19 8.97 13.42
CA TYR A 108 -7.25 9.69 12.15
C TYR A 108 -8.56 10.45 11.96
N LEU A 109 -9.70 9.89 12.38
CA LEU A 109 -10.99 10.57 12.32
C LEU A 109 -11.01 11.79 13.24
N SER A 110 -10.59 11.62 14.50
CA SER A 110 -10.55 12.74 15.47
C SER A 110 -9.58 13.83 15.01
N SER A 111 -8.40 13.47 14.51
CA SER A 111 -7.43 14.42 13.93
C SER A 111 -8.02 15.20 12.75
N SER A 112 -8.74 14.51 11.85
CA SER A 112 -9.40 15.16 10.71
C SER A 112 -10.52 16.09 11.15
N ILE A 113 -11.34 15.68 12.11
CA ILE A 113 -12.43 16.51 12.67
C ILE A 113 -11.86 17.75 13.35
N LEU A 114 -10.79 17.61 14.14
CA LEU A 114 -10.12 18.73 14.80
C LEU A 114 -9.49 19.70 13.78
N GLU A 115 -8.92 19.18 12.67
CA GLU A 115 -8.40 20.04 11.60
C GLU A 115 -9.52 20.80 10.92
N ILE A 116 -10.66 20.17 10.61
CA ILE A 116 -11.85 20.84 10.05
C ILE A 116 -12.35 21.92 11.00
N TYR A 117 -12.46 21.61 12.29
CA TYR A 117 -12.91 22.56 13.30
C TYR A 117 -11.99 23.79 13.33
N LYS A 118 -10.68 23.60 13.36
CA LYS A 118 -9.70 24.68 13.31
C LYS A 118 -9.85 25.50 12.03
N LEU A 119 -9.94 24.86 10.85
CA LEU A 119 -10.06 25.54 9.56
C LEU A 119 -11.36 26.35 9.43
N ASN A 120 -12.44 25.93 10.08
CA ASN A 120 -13.70 26.67 10.06
C ASN A 120 -13.70 27.91 10.97
N HIS A 121 -12.84 27.95 11.99
CA HIS A 121 -12.72 29.06 12.95
C HIS A 121 -11.53 29.97 12.66
N LEU A 122 -10.89 29.84 11.49
CA LEU A 122 -9.79 30.72 11.09
C LEU A 122 -10.26 32.17 10.86
N ASN A 123 -9.45 33.13 11.30
CA ASN A 123 -9.61 34.52 10.92
C ASN A 123 -9.24 34.70 9.45
N CYS A 124 -10.24 34.89 8.59
CA CYS A 124 -10.04 35.02 7.16
C CYS A 124 -9.92 36.47 6.76
N ILE A 125 -8.95 36.76 5.89
CA ILE A 125 -8.71 38.07 5.31
C ILE A 125 -9.26 38.06 3.87
N PRO A 126 -10.10 39.05 3.47
CA PRO A 126 -10.54 39.20 2.09
C PRO A 126 -9.35 39.49 1.17
N CYS A 127 -9.29 38.81 0.02
CA CYS A 127 -8.28 39.07 -0.99
C CYS A 127 -8.93 39.28 -2.37
N PRO A 128 -9.24 40.51 -2.74
CA PRO A 128 -9.90 40.85 -4.00
C PRO A 128 -9.15 40.29 -5.23
N THR A 129 -7.81 40.30 -5.16
CA THR A 129 -6.95 39.78 -6.24
C THR A 129 -7.18 38.32 -6.52
N LEU A 130 -7.32 37.48 -5.47
CA LEU A 130 -7.59 36.06 -5.63
C LEU A 130 -9.03 35.76 -6.06
N GLU A 131 -9.99 36.57 -5.59
CA GLU A 131 -11.39 36.46 -6.00
C GLU A 131 -11.58 36.77 -7.49
N THR A 132 -10.93 37.82 -8.00
CA THR A 132 -10.96 38.17 -9.43
C THR A 132 -10.23 37.14 -10.28
N LEU A 133 -9.09 36.59 -9.82
CA LEU A 133 -8.38 35.53 -10.51
C LEU A 133 -9.19 34.21 -10.54
N TYR A 134 -9.90 33.91 -9.46
CA TYR A 134 -10.70 32.70 -9.35
C TYR A 134 -11.94 32.75 -10.25
N SER A 135 -12.60 33.92 -10.43
CA SER A 135 -13.76 34.03 -11.32
C SER A 135 -13.45 33.55 -12.75
N ASN A 136 -12.17 33.65 -13.17
CA ASN A 136 -11.70 33.20 -14.47
C ASN A 136 -11.46 31.66 -14.56
N TYR A 137 -11.38 30.93 -13.43
CA TYR A 137 -11.13 29.51 -13.41
C TYR A 137 -12.39 28.62 -13.36
N MET A 138 -13.59 29.24 -13.26
CA MET A 138 -14.92 28.60 -13.38
C MET A 138 -15.09 27.24 -12.70
N HIS A 139 -14.79 27.13 -11.42
CA HIS A 139 -15.21 25.95 -10.64
C HIS A 139 -16.24 26.38 -9.59
N PRO A 140 -17.56 26.21 -9.80
CA PRO A 140 -18.60 26.80 -8.99
C PRO A 140 -18.70 26.33 -7.54
N LYS A 141 -17.80 25.40 -7.13
CA LYS A 141 -17.85 24.76 -5.81
C LYS A 141 -16.59 24.95 -4.96
N VAL A 142 -15.72 25.87 -5.31
CA VAL A 142 -14.47 26.15 -4.57
C VAL A 142 -14.59 27.48 -3.82
N ILE A 143 -14.30 27.45 -2.54
CA ILE A 143 -14.26 28.65 -1.68
C ILE A 143 -12.81 28.89 -1.31
N ILE A 144 -12.32 30.12 -1.55
CA ILE A 144 -10.95 30.54 -1.22
C ILE A 144 -10.97 31.33 0.08
N LYS A 145 -10.05 30.99 0.98
CA LYS A 145 -9.86 31.67 2.26
C LYS A 145 -8.37 31.93 2.48
N ILE A 146 -8.03 33.14 2.91
CA ILE A 146 -6.66 33.50 3.32
C ILE A 146 -6.65 33.70 4.81
N SER A 147 -5.67 33.13 5.49
CA SER A 147 -5.47 33.32 6.92
C SER A 147 -3.99 33.30 7.28
N PRO A 148 -3.54 34.22 8.17
CA PRO A 148 -2.17 34.19 8.69
C PRO A 148 -1.87 32.98 9.57
N GLU A 149 -2.91 32.27 10.01
CA GLU A 149 -2.79 31.06 10.83
C GLU A 149 -2.49 29.80 9.99
N VAL A 150 -2.53 29.90 8.68
CA VAL A 150 -2.22 28.83 7.73
C VAL A 150 -0.76 28.94 7.31
N ASP A 151 0.01 27.88 7.50
CA ASP A 151 1.44 27.84 7.15
C ASP A 151 1.70 27.44 5.69
N VAL A 152 0.81 26.64 5.10
CA VAL A 152 0.96 26.05 3.77
C VAL A 152 -0.39 26.07 3.08
N PRO A 153 -0.47 26.29 1.77
CA PRO A 153 -1.71 26.09 1.02
C PRO A 153 -2.30 24.72 1.29
N LYS A 154 -3.60 24.66 1.56
CA LYS A 154 -4.31 23.42 1.87
C LYS A 154 -5.63 23.36 1.14
N VAL A 155 -5.91 22.22 0.51
CA VAL A 155 -7.22 21.92 -0.07
C VAL A 155 -7.97 20.99 0.86
N TRP A 156 -9.22 21.33 1.16
CA TRP A 156 -10.10 20.50 1.97
C TRP A 156 -11.51 20.40 1.36
N GLY A 157 -12.13 19.23 1.50
CA GLY A 157 -13.49 18.97 1.06
C GLY A 157 -13.58 18.12 -0.20
N PHE A 158 -14.73 17.46 -0.38
CA PHE A 158 -15.00 16.58 -1.54
C PHE A 158 -16.06 17.17 -2.46
N TYR A 159 -17.13 17.69 -1.89
CA TYR A 159 -18.26 18.25 -2.64
C TYR A 159 -18.19 19.77 -2.76
N LYS A 160 -17.90 20.45 -1.64
CA LYS A 160 -17.54 21.85 -1.59
C LYS A 160 -16.08 21.91 -1.17
N CYS A 161 -15.20 22.27 -2.11
CA CYS A 161 -13.79 22.34 -1.85
C CYS A 161 -13.42 23.72 -1.29
N HIS A 162 -12.69 23.75 -0.22
CA HIS A 162 -12.12 24.95 0.38
C HIS A 162 -10.62 24.95 0.12
N ILE A 163 -10.09 26.06 -0.38
CA ILE A 163 -8.65 26.28 -0.49
C ILE A 163 -8.27 27.31 0.57
N TYR A 164 -7.39 26.94 1.46
CA TYR A 164 -6.85 27.83 2.48
C TYR A 164 -5.43 28.22 2.11
N PHE A 165 -5.20 29.52 2.01
CA PHE A 165 -3.90 30.09 1.70
C PHE A 165 -3.30 30.81 2.90
N PRO A 166 -1.97 30.72 3.08
CA PRO A 166 -1.24 31.62 3.96
C PRO A 166 -1.29 33.08 3.45
N ASN A 167 -1.06 34.03 4.33
CA ASN A 167 -0.95 35.45 3.94
C ASN A 167 0.47 35.74 3.39
N TYR A 168 0.74 35.24 2.17
CA TYR A 168 2.01 35.48 1.48
C TYR A 168 1.99 36.81 0.69
N MET A 169 3.14 37.49 0.65
CA MET A 169 3.34 38.62 -0.23
C MET A 169 3.73 38.18 -1.65
N LEU A 170 2.74 37.90 -2.47
CA LEU A 170 2.91 37.40 -3.84
C LEU A 170 2.33 38.37 -4.86
N SER A 171 2.96 38.43 -6.03
CA SER A 171 2.42 39.14 -7.20
C SER A 171 1.17 38.42 -7.75
N PRO A 172 0.32 39.12 -8.53
CA PRO A 172 -0.85 38.52 -9.17
C PRO A 172 -0.52 37.30 -10.03
N ASP A 173 0.61 37.27 -10.72
CA ASP A 173 1.04 36.16 -11.54
C ASP A 173 1.52 34.96 -10.69
N GLU A 174 2.23 35.20 -9.58
CA GLU A 174 2.60 34.16 -8.62
C GLU A 174 1.36 33.54 -7.99
N TRP A 175 0.35 34.32 -7.64
CA TRP A 175 -0.94 33.82 -7.16
C TRP A 175 -1.65 32.94 -8.18
N LYS A 176 -1.60 33.28 -9.49
CA LYS A 176 -2.16 32.41 -10.55
C LYS A 176 -1.52 31.02 -10.55
N PHE A 177 -0.19 30.94 -10.42
CA PHE A 177 0.51 29.68 -10.41
C PHE A 177 0.13 28.80 -9.21
N ILE A 178 0.07 29.38 -8.01
CA ILE A 178 -0.29 28.63 -6.80
C ILE A 178 -1.75 28.20 -6.85
N LEU A 179 -2.67 29.10 -7.25
CA LEU A 179 -4.08 28.78 -7.40
C LEU A 179 -4.28 27.66 -8.43
N ALA A 180 -3.59 27.71 -9.57
CA ALA A 180 -3.64 26.67 -10.58
C ALA A 180 -3.16 25.31 -10.03
N HIS A 181 -2.13 25.32 -9.17
CA HIS A 181 -1.62 24.12 -8.51
C HIS A 181 -2.65 23.51 -7.56
N GLU A 182 -3.24 24.30 -6.68
CA GLU A 182 -4.26 23.82 -5.73
C GLU A 182 -5.54 23.34 -6.44
N VAL A 183 -5.98 24.06 -7.48
CA VAL A 183 -7.10 23.63 -8.32
C VAL A 183 -6.79 22.31 -9.04
N GLN A 184 -5.52 22.06 -9.40
CA GLN A 184 -5.12 20.81 -10.03
C GLN A 184 -5.27 19.62 -9.05
N HIS A 185 -4.97 19.79 -7.76
CA HIS A 185 -5.23 18.77 -6.73
C HIS A 185 -6.73 18.43 -6.63
N ILE A 186 -7.61 19.42 -6.73
CA ILE A 186 -9.07 19.21 -6.75
C ILE A 186 -9.47 18.40 -7.98
N LYS A 187 -9.01 18.81 -9.18
CA LYS A 187 -9.33 18.12 -10.44
C LYS A 187 -8.86 16.67 -10.48
N LEU A 188 -7.76 16.36 -9.79
CA LEU A 188 -7.17 15.03 -9.72
C LEU A 188 -7.68 14.20 -8.54
N HIS A 189 -8.60 14.74 -7.74
CA HIS A 189 -9.21 14.09 -6.57
C HIS A 189 -8.17 13.61 -5.52
N ASP A 190 -7.09 14.38 -5.34
CA ASP A 190 -5.98 13.99 -4.48
C ASP A 190 -6.39 13.85 -3.01
N THR A 191 -7.33 14.67 -2.55
CA THR A 191 -7.89 14.58 -1.19
C THR A 191 -8.54 13.22 -0.95
N PHE A 192 -9.28 12.69 -1.95
CA PHE A 192 -9.89 11.37 -1.85
C PHE A 192 -8.83 10.25 -1.76
N ILE A 193 -7.79 10.32 -2.60
CA ILE A 193 -6.68 9.36 -2.57
C ILE A 193 -6.00 9.37 -1.20
N LYS A 194 -5.70 10.56 -0.65
CA LYS A 194 -5.09 10.71 0.68
C LYS A 194 -5.96 10.12 1.80
N MET A 195 -7.29 10.32 1.74
CA MET A 195 -8.23 9.73 2.72
C MET A 195 -8.28 8.19 2.62
N LEU A 196 -8.33 7.66 1.40
CA LEU A 196 -8.30 6.21 1.20
C LEU A 196 -7.02 5.59 1.75
N LEU A 197 -5.88 6.25 1.55
CA LEU A 197 -4.58 5.81 2.10
C LEU A 197 -4.58 5.82 3.63
N LEU A 198 -5.20 6.81 4.28
CA LEU A 198 -5.33 6.83 5.74
C LEU A 198 -6.14 5.63 6.26
N PHE A 199 -7.24 5.31 5.59
CA PHE A 199 -8.04 4.14 5.93
C PHE A 199 -7.24 2.84 5.77
N LEU A 200 -6.50 2.67 4.68
CA LEU A 200 -5.66 1.49 4.46
C LEU A 200 -4.53 1.39 5.49
N ILE A 201 -3.93 2.51 5.89
CA ILE A 201 -2.92 2.52 6.95
C ILE A 201 -3.52 2.11 8.28
N ALA A 202 -4.74 2.53 8.60
CA ALA A 202 -5.40 2.09 9.82
C ALA A 202 -5.68 0.58 9.84
N LEU A 203 -6.00 -0.04 8.69
CA LEU A 203 -6.16 -1.49 8.58
C LEU A 203 -4.84 -2.25 8.70
N PHE A 204 -3.76 -1.71 8.11
CA PHE A 204 -2.43 -2.32 8.06
C PHE A 204 -1.43 -1.54 8.89
N TRP A 205 -1.86 -1.02 10.05
CA TRP A 205 -1.07 -0.15 10.93
C TRP A 205 0.26 -0.77 11.38
N TRP A 206 0.32 -2.09 11.45
CA TRP A 206 1.52 -2.85 11.82
C TRP A 206 2.53 -3.02 10.68
N ASN A 207 2.18 -2.65 9.43
CA ASN A 207 3.06 -2.79 8.28
C ASN A 207 3.86 -1.50 8.02
N PRO A 208 5.20 -1.46 8.26
CA PRO A 208 6.01 -0.27 8.07
C PRO A 208 6.10 0.18 6.60
N ILE A 209 5.94 -0.76 5.64
CA ILE A 209 5.98 -0.44 4.21
C ILE A 209 4.80 0.48 3.83
N MET A 210 3.65 0.34 4.48
CA MET A 210 2.48 1.20 4.24
C MET A 210 2.77 2.68 4.49
N TYR A 211 3.46 3.01 5.59
CA TYR A 211 3.84 4.40 5.92
C TYR A 211 4.80 4.98 4.91
N THR A 212 5.80 4.18 4.49
CA THR A 212 6.77 4.59 3.46
C THR A 212 6.08 4.76 2.11
N LEU A 213 5.20 3.83 1.73
CA LEU A 213 4.45 3.91 0.48
C LEU A 213 3.53 5.13 0.46
N ARG A 214 2.81 5.43 1.54
CA ARG A 214 2.00 6.65 1.68
C ARG A 214 2.82 7.90 1.40
N LYS A 215 3.96 8.06 2.10
CA LYS A 215 4.86 9.21 1.89
C LYS A 215 5.28 9.33 0.42
N ASN A 216 5.58 8.22 -0.23
CA ASN A 216 5.95 8.22 -1.64
C ASN A 216 4.76 8.57 -2.55
N ILE A 217 3.54 8.10 -2.24
CA ILE A 217 2.34 8.47 -2.99
C ILE A 217 2.04 9.95 -2.84
N ASP A 218 2.09 10.53 -1.62
CA ASP A 218 1.91 11.96 -1.41
C ASP A 218 2.87 12.77 -2.30
N GLN A 219 4.14 12.38 -2.36
CA GLN A 219 5.13 13.02 -3.23
C GLN A 219 4.85 12.79 -4.73
N MET A 220 4.31 11.64 -5.12
CA MET A 220 3.90 11.37 -6.50
C MET A 220 2.71 12.24 -6.92
N LEU A 221 1.78 12.53 -6.02
CA LEU A 221 0.66 13.43 -6.27
C LEU A 221 1.16 14.85 -6.56
N GLU A 222 2.13 15.36 -5.76
CA GLU A 222 2.77 16.65 -6.03
C GLU A 222 3.43 16.69 -7.40
N LEU A 223 4.28 15.70 -7.72
CA LEU A 223 4.94 15.62 -9.03
C LEU A 223 3.94 15.51 -10.19
N ARG A 224 2.79 14.85 -9.98
CA ARG A 224 1.72 14.75 -10.97
C ARG A 224 1.08 16.10 -11.24
N CYS A 225 0.77 16.87 -10.20
CA CYS A 225 0.21 18.20 -10.33
C CYS A 225 1.17 19.14 -11.08
N ASP A 226 2.43 19.19 -10.67
CA ASP A 226 3.46 19.98 -11.34
C ASP A 226 3.63 19.62 -12.82
N SER A 227 3.72 18.32 -13.11
CA SER A 227 3.87 17.84 -14.49
C SER A 227 2.68 18.21 -15.38
N LYS A 228 1.45 18.15 -14.83
CA LYS A 228 0.23 18.52 -15.55
C LYS A 228 0.18 20.02 -15.87
N LEU A 229 0.60 20.87 -14.94
CA LEU A 229 0.66 22.30 -15.17
C LEU A 229 1.76 22.66 -16.17
N ALA A 230 2.96 22.12 -15.96
CA ALA A 230 4.12 22.42 -16.79
C ALA A 230 3.93 22.00 -18.27
N GLN A 231 3.12 20.97 -18.55
CA GLN A 231 2.79 20.59 -19.93
C GLN A 231 2.10 21.70 -20.73
N ASN A 232 1.36 22.58 -20.05
CA ASN A 232 0.60 23.67 -20.67
C ASN A 232 1.36 25.01 -20.67
N TYR A 233 2.56 25.05 -20.06
CA TYR A 233 3.34 26.26 -19.91
C TYR A 233 4.45 26.37 -20.96
N SER A 234 4.69 27.60 -21.46
CA SER A 234 5.91 27.91 -22.20
C SER A 234 7.15 27.77 -21.30
N LEU A 235 8.33 27.70 -21.87
CA LEU A 235 9.57 27.63 -21.09
C LEU A 235 9.73 28.82 -20.12
N GLU A 236 9.35 30.03 -20.55
CA GLU A 236 9.34 31.22 -19.72
C GLU A 236 8.38 31.07 -18.53
N MET A 237 7.16 30.61 -18.79
CA MET A 237 6.17 30.36 -17.73
C MET A 237 6.61 29.25 -16.77
N GLN A 238 7.29 28.21 -17.27
CA GLN A 238 7.87 27.16 -16.41
C GLN A 238 8.92 27.74 -15.46
N ASN A 239 9.80 28.62 -15.95
CA ASN A 239 10.80 29.32 -15.10
C ASN A 239 10.13 30.19 -14.04
N LYS A 240 9.16 30.99 -14.40
CA LYS A 240 8.38 31.82 -13.44
C LYS A 240 7.65 30.96 -12.40
N TYR A 241 7.11 29.81 -12.82
CA TYR A 241 6.47 28.85 -11.90
C TYR A 241 7.49 28.26 -10.92
N LEU A 242 8.70 27.88 -11.38
CA LEU A 242 9.77 27.39 -10.53
C LEU A 242 10.23 28.43 -9.51
N GLU A 243 10.37 29.69 -9.93
CA GLU A 243 10.70 30.80 -9.04
C GLU A 243 9.62 31.00 -7.98
N THR A 244 8.34 30.90 -8.36
CA THR A 244 7.21 30.98 -7.43
C THR A 244 7.26 29.86 -6.39
N ILE A 245 7.53 28.62 -6.80
CA ILE A 245 7.70 27.49 -5.87
C ILE A 245 8.85 27.77 -4.88
N LEU A 246 9.99 28.28 -5.36
CA LEU A 246 11.11 28.63 -4.48
C LEU A 246 10.76 29.73 -3.49
N LYS A 247 10.03 30.75 -3.93
CA LYS A 247 9.58 31.84 -3.06
C LYS A 247 8.67 31.33 -1.95
N VAL A 248 7.66 30.53 -2.29
CA VAL A 248 6.77 29.90 -1.30
C VAL A 248 7.53 29.04 -0.29
N LEU A 249 8.52 28.26 -0.75
CA LEU A 249 9.35 27.45 0.14
C LEU A 249 10.22 28.31 1.08
N ARG A 250 10.71 29.45 0.63
CA ARG A 250 11.44 30.42 1.47
C ARG A 250 10.53 31.05 2.52
N GLU A 251 9.37 31.55 2.12
CA GLU A 251 8.36 32.11 3.02
C GLU A 251 7.96 31.12 4.13
N ARG A 252 7.73 29.86 3.75
CA ARG A 252 7.44 28.79 4.71
C ARG A 252 8.57 28.57 5.71
N ASN A 253 9.83 28.57 5.27
CA ASN A 253 10.97 28.34 6.16
C ASN A 253 11.18 29.49 7.14
N THR A 254 10.93 30.73 6.72
CA THR A 254 11.01 31.92 7.60
C THR A 254 9.91 31.89 8.67
N SER A 255 8.69 31.52 8.32
CA SER A 255 7.56 31.41 9.24
C SER A 255 7.77 30.28 10.27
N SER A 256 8.38 29.16 9.88
CA SER A 256 8.65 28.03 10.78
C SER A 256 9.79 28.31 11.78
N LEU A 257 10.74 29.16 11.45
CA LEU A 257 11.84 29.56 12.34
C LEU A 257 11.36 30.42 13.54
N THR A 258 10.24 31.11 13.38
CA THR A 258 9.64 31.91 14.49
C THR A 258 8.87 31.04 15.49
N ILE A 259 8.40 29.86 15.09
CA ILE A 259 7.57 28.97 15.93
C ILE A 259 8.35 27.78 16.55
N SER A 260 9.44 27.34 15.97
CA SER A 260 10.15 26.11 16.39
C SER A 260 11.59 26.36 16.83
N LYS A 261 11.76 26.79 18.11
CA LYS A 261 13.07 26.78 18.78
C LYS A 261 13.44 25.41 19.40
N LYS A 262 12.77 24.31 19.09
CA LYS A 262 13.08 23.00 19.66
C LYS A 262 12.76 21.86 18.70
N ASN A 263 13.72 21.45 17.86
CA ASN A 263 13.81 20.03 17.48
C ASN A 263 15.14 19.75 16.76
N LEU A 264 15.97 18.94 17.39
CA LEU A 264 17.24 18.37 16.90
C LEU A 264 17.09 17.45 15.66
N THR A 265 15.88 17.28 15.14
CA THR A 265 15.56 16.45 13.95
C THR A 265 15.59 17.21 12.62
N ALA A 266 16.01 18.46 12.62
CA ALA A 266 15.93 19.36 11.46
C ALA A 266 16.80 18.92 10.27
N SER A 267 17.90 18.17 10.47
CA SER A 267 18.81 17.83 9.37
C SER A 267 18.27 16.76 8.41
N PHE A 268 17.58 15.73 8.91
CA PHE A 268 16.98 14.68 8.08
C PHE A 268 15.74 15.16 7.30
N VAL A 269 14.96 16.04 7.90
CA VAL A 269 13.78 16.66 7.26
C VAL A 269 14.20 17.56 6.10
N ASN A 270 15.27 18.34 6.26
CA ASN A 270 15.79 19.23 5.22
C ASN A 270 16.31 18.48 4.00
N HIS A 271 17.00 17.33 4.17
CA HIS A 271 17.53 16.57 3.04
C HIS A 271 16.41 15.96 2.19
N SER A 272 15.34 15.45 2.79
CA SER A 272 14.19 14.90 2.06
C SER A 272 13.38 15.98 1.32
N ALA A 273 13.25 17.17 1.89
CA ALA A 273 12.60 18.31 1.28
C ALA A 273 13.39 18.83 0.07
N TYR A 274 14.72 18.94 0.20
CA TYR A 274 15.60 19.36 -0.91
C TYR A 274 15.55 18.36 -2.07
N SER A 275 15.63 17.08 -1.82
CA SER A 275 15.59 16.05 -2.87
C SER A 275 14.26 16.06 -3.64
N LEU A 276 13.14 16.29 -2.95
CA LEU A 276 11.82 16.42 -3.59
C LEU A 276 11.75 17.69 -4.44
N THR A 277 12.20 18.83 -3.91
CA THR A 277 12.19 20.10 -4.65
C THR A 277 13.03 19.99 -5.93
N ARG A 278 14.23 19.43 -5.83
CA ARG A 278 15.07 19.14 -7.00
C ARG A 278 14.33 18.26 -8.02
N GLN A 279 13.68 17.21 -7.56
CA GLN A 279 12.93 16.30 -8.41
C GLN A 279 11.74 17.00 -9.09
N ARG A 280 11.01 17.90 -8.39
CA ARG A 280 9.96 18.75 -8.97
C ARG A 280 10.52 19.58 -10.13
N PHE A 281 11.67 20.21 -9.94
CA PHE A 281 12.33 21.03 -10.96
C PHE A 281 12.74 20.22 -12.19
N GLU A 282 13.43 19.09 -11.98
CA GLU A 282 13.81 18.19 -13.07
C GLU A 282 12.58 17.69 -13.86
N MET A 283 11.45 17.45 -13.19
CA MET A 283 10.20 17.03 -13.82
C MET A 283 9.56 18.14 -14.63
N ILE A 284 9.48 19.37 -14.10
CA ILE A 284 8.88 20.53 -14.78
C ILE A 284 9.64 20.84 -16.06
N LEU A 285 10.96 20.87 -16.03
CA LEU A 285 11.82 21.18 -17.17
C LEU A 285 11.87 20.05 -18.23
N ASN A 286 11.52 18.82 -17.86
CA ASN A 286 11.63 17.66 -18.76
C ASN A 286 10.28 17.07 -19.20
N THR A 287 9.17 17.82 -19.05
CA THR A 287 7.80 17.32 -19.33
C THR A 287 7.58 16.79 -20.75
N LYS A 288 8.35 17.24 -21.73
CA LYS A 288 8.22 16.86 -23.16
C LYS A 288 8.95 15.57 -23.56
N LYS A 289 9.66 14.91 -22.64
CA LYS A 289 10.55 13.76 -22.96
C LYS A 289 9.88 12.38 -22.92
N LEU A 290 8.58 12.30 -22.70
CA LEU A 290 7.87 11.00 -22.65
C LEU A 290 7.76 10.35 -24.02
N ASN A 291 8.36 9.18 -24.19
CA ASN A 291 8.14 8.32 -25.35
C ASN A 291 6.82 7.54 -25.17
N LYS A 292 5.78 7.92 -25.91
CA LYS A 292 4.42 7.36 -25.78
C LYS A 292 4.39 5.84 -25.95
N ASN A 293 5.08 5.29 -26.96
CA ASN A 293 5.07 3.84 -27.24
C ASN A 293 5.72 3.06 -26.09
N ARG A 294 6.85 3.54 -25.59
CA ARG A 294 7.55 2.89 -24.48
C ARG A 294 6.75 2.95 -23.19
N THR A 295 6.12 4.10 -22.93
CA THR A 295 5.26 4.28 -21.76
C THR A 295 4.05 3.35 -21.84
N PHE A 296 3.39 3.26 -23.00
CA PHE A 296 2.28 2.34 -23.22
C PHE A 296 2.68 0.87 -22.98
N LEU A 297 3.84 0.45 -23.50
CA LEU A 297 4.36 -0.90 -23.24
C LEU A 297 4.53 -1.16 -21.75
N CYS A 298 5.05 -0.19 -20.99
CA CYS A 298 5.19 -0.33 -19.53
C CYS A 298 3.84 -0.45 -18.82
N TYR A 299 2.80 0.26 -19.26
CA TYR A 299 1.44 0.08 -18.75
C TYR A 299 0.93 -1.34 -19.02
N CYS A 300 1.09 -1.86 -20.23
CA CYS A 300 0.68 -3.22 -20.57
C CYS A 300 1.42 -4.27 -19.69
N ILE A 301 2.73 -4.11 -19.50
CA ILE A 301 3.52 -5.00 -18.65
C ILE A 301 3.03 -4.92 -17.19
N THR A 302 2.73 -3.74 -16.68
CA THR A 302 2.25 -3.56 -15.30
C THR A 302 0.90 -4.26 -15.09
N VAL A 303 -0.04 -4.11 -16.04
CA VAL A 303 -1.33 -4.79 -15.99
C VAL A 303 -1.16 -6.31 -16.13
N LEU A 304 -0.28 -6.77 -17.00
CA LEU A 304 0.03 -8.19 -17.17
C LEU A 304 0.58 -8.79 -15.87
N LEU A 305 1.53 -8.12 -15.22
CA LEU A 305 2.09 -8.54 -13.94
C LEU A 305 1.03 -8.57 -12.83
N PHE A 306 0.13 -7.60 -12.82
CA PHE A 306 -1.00 -7.60 -11.89
C PHE A 306 -1.91 -8.81 -12.11
N VAL A 307 -2.34 -9.06 -13.34
CA VAL A 307 -3.19 -10.22 -13.68
C VAL A 307 -2.45 -11.53 -13.37
N SER A 308 -1.17 -11.64 -13.73
CA SER A 308 -0.37 -12.85 -13.45
C SER A 308 -0.20 -13.12 -11.96
N SER A 309 -0.29 -12.10 -11.10
CA SER A 309 -0.20 -12.25 -9.65
C SER A 309 -1.34 -13.09 -9.05
N TYR A 310 -2.47 -13.22 -9.73
CA TYR A 310 -3.60 -14.06 -9.32
C TYR A 310 -3.42 -15.55 -9.67
N PHE A 311 -2.41 -15.88 -10.49
CA PHE A 311 -2.06 -17.26 -10.83
C PHE A 311 -0.98 -17.85 -9.92
N ILE A 312 -0.62 -17.15 -8.82
CA ILE A 312 0.41 -17.59 -7.87
C ILE A 312 -0.19 -17.59 -6.47
N ILE A 313 -0.15 -18.75 -5.80
CA ILE A 313 -0.59 -18.92 -4.42
C ILE A 313 0.55 -19.53 -3.61
N LEU A 314 0.83 -18.93 -2.45
CA LEU A 314 1.76 -19.44 -1.47
C LEU A 314 0.98 -20.36 -0.50
N GLN A 315 1.09 -21.66 -0.69
CA GLN A 315 0.35 -22.65 0.09
C GLN A 315 1.26 -23.86 0.38
N PRO A 316 1.16 -24.47 1.57
CA PRO A 316 1.83 -25.75 1.80
C PRO A 316 1.24 -26.82 0.88
N ASP A 317 2.09 -27.57 0.19
CA ASP A 317 1.64 -28.70 -0.62
C ASP A 317 1.33 -29.89 0.29
N GLU A 318 0.05 -30.19 0.46
CA GLU A 318 -0.41 -31.31 1.29
C GLU A 318 0.06 -32.68 0.76
N LYS A 319 0.39 -32.76 -0.55
CA LYS A 319 0.93 -34.00 -1.13
C LYS A 319 2.31 -34.34 -0.59
N MET A 320 3.06 -33.39 -0.04
CA MET A 320 4.33 -33.65 0.64
C MET A 320 4.16 -33.91 2.15
N THR A 321 2.94 -33.83 2.69
CA THR A 321 2.67 -33.96 4.13
C THR A 321 2.04 -35.25 4.54
N THR A 322 1.74 -36.15 3.62
CA THR A 322 1.47 -37.51 3.98
C THR A 322 2.80 -38.09 4.46
N GLU A 323 3.08 -37.98 5.77
CA GLU A 323 4.01 -38.92 6.39
C GLU A 323 3.59 -40.31 5.90
N PRO A 324 4.51 -41.10 5.39
CA PRO A 324 4.15 -42.43 4.98
C PRO A 324 3.39 -43.07 6.14
N GLY A 325 2.13 -43.42 5.91
CA GLY A 325 1.31 -44.02 6.96
C GLY A 325 2.06 -45.19 7.59
N PRO A 326 1.78 -45.52 8.84
CA PRO A 326 2.53 -46.57 9.53
C PRO A 326 2.52 -47.86 8.71
N THR A 327 3.67 -48.49 8.63
CA THR A 327 3.77 -49.84 8.10
C THR A 327 3.47 -50.79 9.26
N LEU A 328 2.30 -51.39 9.24
CA LEU A 328 1.80 -52.23 10.30
C LEU A 328 1.14 -53.51 9.73
N ILE A 329 1.01 -54.51 10.57
CA ILE A 329 0.30 -55.75 10.25
C ILE A 329 -0.99 -55.76 11.08
N LEU A 330 -2.14 -55.76 10.40
CA LEU A 330 -3.44 -55.87 11.07
C LEU A 330 -3.85 -57.36 11.16
N HIS A 331 -4.09 -57.84 12.37
CA HIS A 331 -4.65 -59.15 12.62
C HIS A 331 -6.17 -59.08 12.57
N THR A 332 -6.79 -59.59 11.53
CA THR A 332 -8.25 -59.51 11.29
C THR A 332 -9.02 -60.75 11.68
N SER A 333 -8.37 -61.91 11.74
CA SER A 333 -8.97 -63.20 12.17
C SER A 333 -7.86 -64.20 12.48
N PRO A 334 -8.14 -65.33 13.20
CA PRO A 334 -7.12 -66.23 13.74
C PRO A 334 -6.03 -66.73 12.77
N ASN A 335 -6.29 -66.61 11.46
CA ASN A 335 -5.34 -67.06 10.44
C ASN A 335 -5.09 -66.01 9.34
N GLU A 336 -5.59 -64.77 9.50
CA GLU A 336 -5.52 -63.76 8.46
C GLU A 336 -4.85 -62.47 8.98
N TYR A 337 -3.73 -62.13 8.37
CA TYR A 337 -2.97 -60.91 8.65
C TYR A 337 -2.89 -60.04 7.40
N LYS A 338 -3.19 -58.75 7.52
CA LYS A 338 -3.14 -57.77 6.42
C LYS A 338 -1.97 -56.81 6.62
N LEU A 339 -1.05 -56.79 5.67
CA LEU A 339 0.08 -55.85 5.67
C LEU A 339 -0.34 -54.52 5.05
N TYR A 340 -0.15 -53.46 5.82
CA TYR A 340 -0.30 -52.10 5.35
C TYR A 340 1.08 -51.45 5.27
N ILE A 341 1.45 -50.92 4.10
CA ILE A 341 2.69 -50.17 3.88
C ILE A 341 2.29 -48.74 3.60
N ASN A 342 2.82 -47.80 4.38
CA ASN A 342 2.50 -46.37 4.26
C ASN A 342 0.98 -46.12 4.35
N GLY A 343 0.26 -46.86 5.19
CA GLY A 343 -1.19 -46.72 5.37
C GLY A 343 -2.05 -47.34 4.25
N THR A 344 -1.45 -47.92 3.21
CA THR A 344 -2.17 -48.58 2.11
C THR A 344 -2.07 -50.08 2.22
N PHE A 345 -3.19 -50.82 1.99
CA PHE A 345 -3.19 -52.26 1.96
C PHE A 345 -2.22 -52.79 0.87
N SER A 346 -1.31 -53.65 1.24
CA SER A 346 -0.29 -54.23 0.35
C SER A 346 -0.59 -55.68 -0.02
N LYS A 347 -0.76 -56.53 0.97
CA LYS A 347 -1.07 -57.96 0.76
C LYS A 347 -1.53 -58.63 2.03
N ASN A 348 -2.16 -59.82 1.89
CA ASN A 348 -2.42 -60.71 2.99
C ASN A 348 -1.15 -61.52 3.32
N LEU A 349 -0.92 -61.77 4.59
CA LEU A 349 0.18 -62.57 5.11
C LEU A 349 -0.39 -63.81 5.81
N THR A 350 0.33 -64.90 5.67
CA THR A 350 0.04 -66.12 6.46
C THR A 350 0.70 -66.09 7.86
N PRO A 351 0.19 -66.78 8.87
CA PRO A 351 0.80 -66.75 10.21
C PRO A 351 2.31 -67.04 10.20
N ASN A 352 2.77 -67.97 9.34
CA ASN A 352 4.18 -68.30 9.20
C ASN A 352 5.03 -67.20 8.59
N GLU A 353 4.45 -66.43 7.69
CA GLU A 353 5.14 -65.27 7.09
C GLU A 353 5.29 -64.10 8.09
N VAL A 354 4.29 -63.86 8.93
CA VAL A 354 4.31 -62.78 9.93
C VAL A 354 5.45 -62.95 10.92
N HIS A 355 5.71 -64.20 11.36
CA HIS A 355 6.81 -64.50 12.28
C HIS A 355 8.17 -64.68 11.61
N SER A 356 8.26 -64.44 10.30
CA SER A 356 9.54 -64.43 9.58
C SER A 356 10.40 -63.24 9.90
N LYS A 357 11.73 -63.35 9.83
CA LYS A 357 12.71 -62.27 10.03
C LYS A 357 12.40 -61.02 9.18
N LYS A 358 11.71 -61.19 8.07
CA LYS A 358 11.37 -60.11 7.13
C LYS A 358 10.33 -59.16 7.69
N TYR A 359 9.38 -59.65 8.48
CA TYR A 359 8.23 -58.90 9.00
C TYR A 359 8.29 -58.65 10.50
N SER A 360 9.27 -59.22 11.21
CA SER A 360 9.47 -59.05 12.66
C SER A 360 9.71 -57.61 13.12
N LYS A 361 9.92 -56.69 12.18
CA LYS A 361 10.13 -55.25 12.45
C LYS A 361 8.83 -54.44 12.49
N TYR A 362 7.71 -55.02 12.08
CA TYR A 362 6.44 -54.33 11.98
C TYR A 362 5.56 -54.61 13.20
N GLU A 363 4.84 -53.57 13.63
CA GLU A 363 3.90 -53.65 14.74
C GLU A 363 2.66 -54.46 14.30
N ILE A 364 2.25 -55.43 15.10
CA ILE A 364 1.03 -56.22 14.89
C ILE A 364 -0.07 -55.60 15.73
N ILE A 365 -1.10 -55.07 15.08
CA ILE A 365 -2.26 -54.48 15.75
C ILE A 365 -3.46 -55.40 15.60
N GLU A 366 -4.12 -55.72 16.71
CA GLU A 366 -5.37 -56.47 16.70
C GLU A 366 -6.50 -55.54 16.20
N GLY A 367 -7.15 -55.94 15.10
CA GLY A 367 -8.32 -55.26 14.60
C GLY A 367 -9.49 -55.54 15.52
N SER A 368 -10.05 -54.50 16.15
CA SER A 368 -11.34 -54.61 16.83
C SER A 368 -12.43 -54.95 15.82
N ASN A 369 -13.16 -56.04 16.05
CA ASN A 369 -14.39 -56.39 15.34
C ASN A 369 -15.42 -55.28 15.43
#